data_fc8c805ae7592c2dd17a89193a8ba015
#
_entry.id   fc8c805ae7592c2dd17a89193a8ba015
#
_cell.length_a   1.000
_cell.length_b   1.000
_cell.length_c   1.000
_cell.angle_alpha   90.00
_cell.angle_beta   90.00
_cell.angle_gamma   90.00
#
_symmetry.space_group_name_H-M   'P 1'
#
loop_
_entity.id
_entity.type
_entity.pdbx_description
1 polymer ?
#
loop_
_entity_poly.entity_id
_entity_poly.type
_entity_poly.pdbx_seq_one_letter_code
_entity_poly.pdbx_strand_id
1 'polypeptide(L)'
;MNAERQNSGRILKRMGNALRLLPFLACAVLVLALSMRDGRGTQAAEPITEGITCTTADSEGRPTDFTLSHTPERVLVSYPGATELLIDLDLADRIIGTIAPYGAEPPAYRDAYAALPILAAPYVPSREEVVALRPDLIIGWSHPFPPEALGDVYAYFDRGVGAYIVPATVRKGHPTLEETVYPFIADMGHIFGVEERAKDYTAGLEARVAAVEHRTEARGQRYTAMILQAHGNSL
;
A
#
# COMPACT_ATOMS: atom_id res chain seq x y z
N MET A 1 -40.79 -67.44 -17.88
CA MET A 1 -41.50 -66.17 -17.95
C MET A 1 -41.26 -65.30 -16.72
N ASN A 2 -40.36 -65.64 -15.75
CA ASN A 2 -40.12 -64.92 -14.53
C ASN A 2 -38.71 -64.23 -14.42
N ALA A 3 -37.79 -64.55 -15.34
CA ALA A 3 -36.41 -63.98 -15.28
C ALA A 3 -36.27 -62.59 -15.94
N GLU A 4 -37.07 -62.29 -16.95
CA GLU A 4 -36.99 -60.99 -17.66
C GLU A 4 -37.61 -59.82 -16.88
N ARG A 5 -38.63 -60.07 -16.06
CA ARG A 5 -39.24 -59.06 -15.23
C ARG A 5 -38.33 -58.58 -14.08
N GLN A 6 -37.42 -59.43 -13.61
CA GLN A 6 -36.51 -59.09 -12.51
C GLN A 6 -35.30 -58.18 -12.97
N ASN A 7 -34.94 -58.33 -14.26
CA ASN A 7 -33.82 -57.57 -14.80
C ASN A 7 -34.19 -56.08 -15.16
N SER A 8 -35.42 -55.87 -15.63
CA SER A 8 -35.93 -54.54 -15.96
C SER A 8 -36.06 -53.62 -14.73
N GLY A 9 -36.43 -54.18 -13.57
CA GLY A 9 -36.55 -53.41 -12.32
C GLY A 9 -35.23 -52.96 -11.75
N ARG A 10 -34.13 -53.68 -12.00
CA ARG A 10 -32.77 -53.29 -11.55
C ARG A 10 -32.16 -52.19 -12.42
N ILE A 11 -32.45 -52.18 -13.72
CA ILE A 11 -31.97 -51.13 -14.64
C ILE A 11 -32.67 -49.79 -14.38
N LEU A 12 -33.99 -49.79 -14.17
CA LEU A 12 -34.75 -48.58 -13.85
C LEU A 12 -34.32 -47.95 -12.48
N LYS A 13 -34.01 -48.81 -11.49
CA LYS A 13 -33.56 -48.33 -10.17
C LYS A 13 -32.15 -47.73 -10.20
N ARG A 14 -31.26 -48.24 -11.09
CA ARG A 14 -29.92 -47.67 -11.31
C ARG A 14 -29.98 -46.33 -12.07
N MET A 15 -30.88 -46.17 -13.04
CA MET A 15 -31.09 -44.95 -13.78
C MET A 15 -31.70 -43.84 -12.90
N GLY A 16 -32.60 -44.18 -11.98
CA GLY A 16 -33.22 -43.23 -11.05
C GLY A 16 -32.21 -42.62 -10.03
N ASN A 17 -31.20 -43.39 -9.63
CA ASN A 17 -30.13 -42.88 -8.74
C ASN A 17 -29.09 -42.05 -9.49
N ALA A 18 -28.80 -42.34 -10.76
CA ALA A 18 -27.91 -41.52 -11.59
C ALA A 18 -28.53 -40.14 -11.89
N LEU A 19 -29.85 -40.07 -12.11
CA LEU A 19 -30.56 -38.84 -12.39
C LEU A 19 -30.67 -37.89 -11.16
N ARG A 20 -30.61 -38.47 -9.94
CA ARG A 20 -30.61 -37.66 -8.69
C ARG A 20 -29.28 -37.03 -8.36
N LEU A 21 -28.15 -37.47 -8.96
CA LEU A 21 -26.83 -36.93 -8.76
C LEU A 21 -26.46 -35.82 -9.76
N LEU A 22 -27.22 -35.69 -10.87
CA LEU A 22 -26.98 -34.61 -11.86
C LEU A 22 -27.06 -33.21 -11.30
N PRO A 23 -28.00 -32.81 -10.43
CA PRO A 23 -28.04 -31.46 -9.88
C PRO A 23 -26.84 -31.15 -8.95
N PHE A 24 -26.31 -32.17 -8.24
CA PHE A 24 -25.14 -32.00 -7.37
C PHE A 24 -23.85 -31.86 -8.18
N LEU A 25 -23.73 -32.55 -9.30
CA LEU A 25 -22.59 -32.39 -10.21
C LEU A 25 -22.63 -31.03 -10.92
N ALA A 26 -23.79 -30.55 -11.32
CA ALA A 26 -23.98 -29.23 -11.91
C ALA A 26 -23.67 -28.10 -10.93
N CYS A 27 -24.08 -28.23 -9.65
CA CYS A 27 -23.71 -27.29 -8.60
C CYS A 27 -22.21 -27.29 -8.31
N ALA A 28 -21.58 -28.48 -8.27
CA ALA A 28 -20.12 -28.55 -8.03
C ALA A 28 -19.32 -27.91 -9.17
N VAL A 29 -19.73 -28.13 -10.43
CA VAL A 29 -19.08 -27.47 -11.59
C VAL A 29 -19.35 -25.97 -11.61
N LEU A 30 -20.53 -25.51 -11.20
CA LEU A 30 -20.89 -24.11 -11.12
C LEU A 30 -20.08 -23.39 -10.00
N VAL A 31 -19.91 -24.03 -8.85
CA VAL A 31 -19.08 -23.52 -7.74
C VAL A 31 -17.62 -23.46 -8.16
N LEU A 32 -17.12 -24.50 -8.88
CA LEU A 32 -15.74 -24.47 -9.39
C LEU A 32 -15.54 -23.38 -10.46
N ALA A 33 -16.53 -23.17 -11.33
CA ALA A 33 -16.47 -22.13 -12.36
C ALA A 33 -16.60 -20.70 -11.79
N LEU A 34 -17.35 -20.52 -10.69
CA LEU A 34 -17.42 -19.26 -9.97
C LEU A 34 -16.13 -18.98 -9.21
N SER A 35 -15.49 -19.99 -8.63
CA SER A 35 -14.17 -19.85 -7.97
C SER A 35 -13.04 -19.51 -8.95
N MET A 36 -13.20 -19.80 -10.23
CA MET A 36 -12.22 -19.43 -11.27
C MET A 36 -12.49 -18.04 -11.86
N ARG A 37 -13.60 -17.38 -11.51
CA ARG A 37 -13.97 -16.07 -12.06
C ARG A 37 -13.55 -14.91 -11.18
N ASP A 38 -13.26 -15.14 -9.90
CA ASP A 38 -12.62 -14.19 -9.02
C ASP A 38 -11.08 -14.30 -9.13
N GLY A 39 -10.59 -14.21 -10.37
CA GLY A 39 -9.15 -14.11 -10.67
C GLY A 39 -8.55 -12.78 -10.29
N ARG A 40 -8.88 -12.22 -9.12
CA ARG A 40 -7.95 -11.40 -8.36
C ARG A 40 -7.03 -12.38 -7.65
N GLY A 41 -6.05 -12.88 -8.40
CA GLY A 41 -4.94 -13.59 -7.83
C GLY A 41 -4.30 -12.69 -6.80
N THR A 42 -4.45 -13.03 -5.55
CA THR A 42 -3.43 -12.73 -4.56
C THR A 42 -2.18 -13.39 -5.12
N GLN A 43 -1.35 -12.61 -5.79
CA GLN A 43 -0.04 -13.05 -6.23
C GLN A 43 0.70 -13.32 -4.92
N ALA A 44 0.76 -14.57 -4.53
CA ALA A 44 1.62 -15.00 -3.45
C ALA A 44 3.02 -14.52 -3.84
N ALA A 45 3.59 -13.63 -3.05
CA ALA A 45 4.95 -13.15 -3.26
C ALA A 45 5.85 -14.39 -3.37
N GLU A 46 6.55 -14.52 -4.50
CA GLU A 46 7.60 -15.53 -4.67
C GLU A 46 8.58 -15.36 -3.52
N PRO A 47 9.12 -16.44 -2.94
CA PRO A 47 10.09 -16.31 -1.87
C PRO A 47 11.33 -15.60 -2.43
N ILE A 48 11.55 -14.38 -1.97
CA ILE A 48 12.68 -13.54 -2.37
C ILE A 48 13.94 -14.22 -1.83
N THR A 49 14.75 -14.76 -2.71
CA THR A 49 16.03 -15.42 -2.38
C THR A 49 17.13 -14.39 -2.11
N GLU A 50 16.94 -13.15 -2.54
CA GLU A 50 17.79 -11.98 -2.28
C GLU A 50 16.95 -10.92 -1.58
N GLY A 51 17.54 -10.24 -0.54
CA GLY A 51 16.83 -9.20 0.23
C GLY A 51 16.43 -8.01 -0.65
N ILE A 52 15.37 -7.31 -0.26
CA ILE A 52 14.91 -6.08 -0.94
C ILE A 52 15.80 -4.94 -0.46
N THR A 53 16.64 -4.41 -1.33
CA THR A 53 17.48 -3.25 -1.01
C THR A 53 16.86 -1.97 -1.56
N CYS A 54 16.77 -0.96 -0.71
CA CYS A 54 16.23 0.35 -1.07
C CYS A 54 17.15 1.46 -0.53
N THR A 55 17.32 2.51 -1.32
CA THR A 55 18.01 3.73 -0.91
C THR A 55 17.01 4.71 -0.27
N THR A 56 17.38 5.22 0.89
CA THR A 56 16.65 6.27 1.61
C THR A 56 17.58 7.41 2.01
N ALA A 57 17.20 8.23 2.95
CA ALA A 57 18.06 9.22 3.57
C ALA A 57 18.17 8.97 5.08
N ASP A 58 19.26 9.42 5.69
CA ASP A 58 19.33 9.54 7.14
C ASP A 58 18.69 10.86 7.62
N SER A 59 18.70 11.11 8.93
CA SER A 59 18.13 12.32 9.54
C SER A 59 18.81 13.64 9.09
N GLU A 60 20.02 13.55 8.54
CA GLU A 60 20.77 14.70 7.99
C GLU A 60 20.56 14.87 6.48
N GLY A 61 19.79 13.98 5.85
CA GLY A 61 19.52 13.97 4.42
C GLY A 61 20.63 13.35 3.59
N ARG A 62 21.51 12.54 4.17
CA ARG A 62 22.54 11.79 3.43
C ARG A 62 21.95 10.49 2.91
N PRO A 63 22.22 10.11 1.65
CA PRO A 63 21.77 8.82 1.11
C PRO A 63 22.32 7.66 1.93
N THR A 64 21.46 6.71 2.22
CA THR A 64 21.81 5.46 2.89
C THR A 64 20.93 4.32 2.39
N ASP A 65 21.44 3.10 2.41
CA ASP A 65 20.73 1.92 1.97
C ASP A 65 20.28 1.07 3.17
N PHE A 66 19.14 0.44 3.03
CA PHE A 66 18.70 -0.64 3.92
C PHE A 66 18.25 -1.85 3.11
N THR A 67 18.28 -3.01 3.73
CA THR A 67 17.86 -4.27 3.10
C THR A 67 16.85 -4.97 3.99
N LEU A 68 15.70 -5.30 3.42
CA LEU A 68 14.65 -6.11 4.05
C LEU A 68 14.82 -7.57 3.64
N SER A 69 14.62 -8.48 4.57
CA SER A 69 14.69 -9.92 4.31
C SER A 69 13.45 -10.49 3.63
N HIS A 70 12.37 -9.72 3.62
CA HIS A 70 11.06 -10.07 3.03
C HIS A 70 10.26 -8.81 2.72
N THR A 71 9.23 -8.94 1.90
CA THR A 71 8.24 -7.87 1.67
C THR A 71 7.59 -7.47 2.99
N PRO A 72 7.53 -6.16 3.33
CA PRO A 72 6.95 -5.72 4.59
C PRO A 72 5.50 -6.14 4.78
N GLU A 73 5.21 -6.65 5.97
CA GLU A 73 3.86 -7.03 6.39
C GLU A 73 3.34 -6.15 7.54
N ARG A 74 4.23 -5.40 8.18
CA ARG A 74 3.93 -4.61 9.38
C ARG A 74 4.49 -3.20 9.25
N VAL A 75 3.74 -2.35 8.58
CA VAL A 75 4.17 -0.99 8.23
C VAL A 75 3.64 0.04 9.21
N LEU A 76 4.53 0.78 9.84
CA LEU A 76 4.22 1.97 10.60
C LEU A 76 4.38 3.21 9.72
N VAL A 77 3.34 4.03 9.61
CA VAL A 77 3.35 5.22 8.76
C VAL A 77 3.14 6.47 9.59
N SER A 78 4.14 7.36 9.65
CA SER A 78 4.07 8.64 10.36
C SER A 78 3.90 9.85 9.44
N TYR A 79 3.34 9.62 8.24
CA TYR A 79 3.07 10.67 7.26
C TYR A 79 1.77 10.37 6.49
N PRO A 80 0.73 11.22 6.57
CA PRO A 80 -0.56 10.96 5.93
C PRO A 80 -0.48 10.73 4.42
N GLY A 81 0.36 11.47 3.70
CA GLY A 81 0.54 11.27 2.26
C GLY A 81 1.13 9.90 1.89
N ALA A 82 1.94 9.30 2.77
CA ALA A 82 2.39 7.92 2.59
C ALA A 82 1.27 6.92 2.89
N THR A 83 0.43 7.20 3.89
CA THR A 83 -0.77 6.39 4.18
C THR A 83 -1.70 6.35 2.98
N GLU A 84 -1.99 7.52 2.39
CA GLU A 84 -2.84 7.64 1.20
C GLU A 84 -2.24 6.91 -0.01
N LEU A 85 -0.92 7.01 -0.23
CA LEU A 85 -0.25 6.26 -1.28
C LEU A 85 -0.37 4.74 -1.08
N LEU A 86 -0.17 4.24 0.15
CA LEU A 86 -0.34 2.81 0.42
C LEU A 86 -1.78 2.35 0.22
N ILE A 87 -2.77 3.18 0.55
CA ILE A 87 -4.18 2.90 0.24
C ILE A 87 -4.38 2.79 -1.28
N ASP A 88 -3.88 3.76 -2.05
CA ASP A 88 -4.01 3.79 -3.50
C ASP A 88 -3.26 2.65 -4.20
N LEU A 89 -2.20 2.15 -3.57
CA LEU A 89 -1.47 0.96 -4.01
C LEU A 89 -2.08 -0.36 -3.49
N ASP A 90 -3.28 -0.33 -2.85
CA ASP A 90 -3.97 -1.51 -2.31
C ASP A 90 -3.13 -2.27 -1.26
N LEU A 91 -2.45 -1.52 -0.39
CA LEU A 91 -1.55 -1.99 0.66
C LEU A 91 -2.02 -1.56 2.06
N ALA A 92 -3.28 -1.13 2.20
CA ALA A 92 -3.84 -0.66 3.46
C ALA A 92 -3.80 -1.73 4.56
N ASP A 93 -3.91 -3.00 4.19
CA ASP A 93 -3.83 -4.16 5.08
C ASP A 93 -2.45 -4.36 5.74
N ARG A 94 -1.41 -3.76 5.17
CA ARG A 94 -0.05 -3.78 5.72
C ARG A 94 0.17 -2.75 6.82
N ILE A 95 -0.70 -1.75 6.95
CA ILE A 95 -0.56 -0.65 7.91
C ILE A 95 -0.98 -1.12 9.30
N ILE A 96 -0.02 -1.22 10.21
CA ILE A 96 -0.25 -1.58 11.63
C ILE A 96 -0.39 -0.38 12.56
N GLY A 97 -0.11 0.81 12.06
CA GLY A 97 -0.27 2.07 12.76
C GLY A 97 -0.02 3.24 11.83
N THR A 98 -0.85 4.26 11.91
CA THR A 98 -0.67 5.53 11.19
C THR A 98 -1.13 6.70 12.02
N ILE A 99 -0.67 7.90 11.70
CA ILE A 99 -1.16 9.14 12.30
C ILE A 99 -2.40 9.64 11.54
N ALA A 100 -3.24 10.41 12.24
CA ALA A 100 -4.40 11.05 11.61
C ALA A 100 -3.96 12.07 10.54
N PRO A 101 -4.79 12.34 9.53
CA PRO A 101 -4.57 13.46 8.61
C PRO A 101 -4.39 14.79 9.35
N TYR A 102 -3.56 15.71 8.81
CA TYR A 102 -3.30 17.01 9.43
C TYR A 102 -4.47 18.00 9.40
N GLY A 103 -5.61 17.58 8.94
CA GLY A 103 -6.82 18.38 8.82
C GLY A 103 -8.04 17.49 8.65
N ALA A 104 -9.07 18.00 7.94
CA ALA A 104 -10.21 17.18 7.59
C ALA A 104 -9.77 16.04 6.68
N GLU A 105 -10.26 14.83 6.97
CA GLU A 105 -10.01 13.66 6.13
C GLU A 105 -10.46 13.94 4.69
N PRO A 106 -9.60 13.68 3.68
CA PRO A 106 -10.03 13.80 2.29
C PRO A 106 -11.20 12.86 2.04
N PRO A 107 -12.29 13.32 1.39
CA PRO A 107 -13.49 12.49 1.21
C PRO A 107 -13.24 11.15 0.53
N ALA A 108 -12.24 11.09 -0.36
CA ALA A 108 -11.86 9.86 -1.07
C ALA A 108 -11.27 8.77 -0.14
N TYR A 109 -10.69 9.14 1.00
CA TYR A 109 -9.99 8.22 1.91
C TYR A 109 -10.74 7.99 3.23
N ARG A 110 -11.91 8.61 3.43
CA ARG A 110 -12.64 8.55 4.71
C ARG A 110 -12.89 7.13 5.18
N ASP A 111 -13.43 6.28 4.32
CA ASP A 111 -13.76 4.90 4.68
C ASP A 111 -12.50 4.06 4.94
N ALA A 112 -11.43 4.32 4.20
CA ALA A 112 -10.14 3.67 4.40
C ALA A 112 -9.52 4.08 5.74
N TYR A 113 -9.48 5.38 6.07
CA TYR A 113 -8.98 5.86 7.36
C TYR A 113 -9.79 5.32 8.53
N ALA A 114 -11.13 5.19 8.40
CA ALA A 114 -11.97 4.62 9.44
C ALA A 114 -11.63 3.15 9.76
N ALA A 115 -11.01 2.43 8.84
CA ALA A 115 -10.59 1.03 9.01
C ALA A 115 -9.13 0.90 9.51
N LEU A 116 -8.33 1.98 9.48
CA LEU A 116 -6.92 1.94 9.85
C LEU A 116 -6.72 2.13 11.36
N PRO A 117 -5.65 1.53 11.92
CA PRO A 117 -5.25 1.74 13.32
C PRO A 117 -4.59 3.13 13.49
N ILE A 118 -5.40 4.14 13.78
CA ILE A 118 -4.92 5.51 14.00
C ILE A 118 -4.28 5.61 15.38
N LEU A 119 -3.04 6.07 15.44
CA LEU A 119 -2.31 6.30 16.68
C LEU A 119 -2.78 7.58 17.36
N ALA A 120 -2.68 7.62 18.70
CA ALA A 120 -3.01 8.81 19.46
C ALA A 120 -2.02 9.96 19.29
N ALA A 121 -0.79 9.66 18.82
CA ALA A 121 0.24 10.65 18.55
C ALA A 121 -0.17 11.55 17.36
N PRO A 122 -0.14 12.87 17.50
CA PRO A 122 -0.58 13.77 16.43
C PRO A 122 0.40 13.85 15.24
N TYR A 123 1.69 13.58 15.46
CA TYR A 123 2.73 13.71 14.44
C TYR A 123 3.74 12.56 14.46
N VAL A 124 4.26 12.23 15.64
CA VAL A 124 5.33 11.24 15.80
C VAL A 124 4.98 10.33 16.97
N PRO A 125 4.87 9.01 16.76
CA PRO A 125 4.67 8.07 17.87
C PRO A 125 5.90 8.04 18.80
N SER A 126 5.72 7.64 20.04
CA SER A 126 6.83 7.42 20.95
C SER A 126 7.65 6.18 20.55
N ARG A 127 8.90 6.10 21.00
CA ARG A 127 9.74 4.90 20.78
C ARG A 127 9.11 3.65 21.37
N GLU A 128 8.48 3.79 22.52
CA GLU A 128 7.78 2.71 23.22
C GLU A 128 6.62 2.17 22.38
N GLU A 129 5.84 3.05 21.73
CA GLU A 129 4.78 2.66 20.80
C GLU A 129 5.34 1.94 19.59
N VAL A 130 6.43 2.46 18.99
CA VAL A 130 7.09 1.80 17.85
C VAL A 130 7.58 0.41 18.23
N VAL A 131 8.25 0.27 19.39
CA VAL A 131 8.73 -1.03 19.88
C VAL A 131 7.57 -2.00 20.14
N ALA A 132 6.46 -1.51 20.72
CA ALA A 132 5.27 -2.31 21.00
C ALA A 132 4.59 -2.80 19.71
N LEU A 133 4.55 -1.96 18.68
CA LEU A 133 3.97 -2.29 17.38
C LEU A 133 4.81 -3.31 16.60
N ARG A 134 6.12 -3.39 16.85
CA ARG A 134 7.06 -4.28 16.13
C ARG A 134 6.91 -4.19 14.61
N PRO A 135 7.11 -3.01 14.00
CA PRO A 135 7.09 -2.88 12.56
C PRO A 135 8.28 -3.60 11.92
N ASP A 136 8.14 -3.98 10.66
CA ASP A 136 9.24 -4.38 9.78
C ASP A 136 9.66 -3.25 8.83
N LEU A 137 8.77 -2.25 8.63
CA LEU A 137 9.08 -1.02 7.93
C LEU A 137 8.44 0.18 8.62
N ILE A 138 9.19 1.29 8.72
CA ILE A 138 8.70 2.60 9.16
C ILE A 138 8.81 3.55 7.98
N ILE A 139 7.71 4.23 7.63
CA ILE A 139 7.70 5.26 6.58
C ILE A 139 7.35 6.59 7.24
N GLY A 140 8.18 7.59 7.04
CA GLY A 140 7.95 8.89 7.67
C GLY A 140 8.72 10.04 7.06
N TRP A 141 8.58 11.19 7.69
CA TRP A 141 9.37 12.37 7.40
C TRP A 141 10.75 12.28 8.04
N SER A 142 11.66 13.18 7.69
CA SER A 142 13.00 13.23 8.30
C SER A 142 12.95 13.64 9.79
N HIS A 143 12.04 14.54 10.17
CA HIS A 143 11.98 15.08 11.52
C HIS A 143 11.60 14.09 12.65
N PRO A 144 10.95 12.94 12.43
CA PRO A 144 10.80 11.91 13.45
C PRO A 144 12.09 11.17 13.85
N PHE A 145 13.11 11.17 13.02
CA PHE A 145 14.31 10.36 13.19
C PHE A 145 15.54 10.98 13.89
N PRO A 146 15.51 12.24 14.40
CA PRO A 146 16.59 12.69 15.28
C PRO A 146 16.70 11.86 16.56
N PRO A 147 17.88 11.87 17.22
CA PRO A 147 18.13 11.07 18.42
C PRO A 147 17.16 11.30 19.57
N GLU A 148 16.57 12.49 19.69
CA GLU A 148 15.61 12.88 20.72
C GLU A 148 14.17 12.42 20.45
N ALA A 149 13.87 12.01 19.21
CA ALA A 149 12.57 11.48 18.80
C ALA A 149 12.64 9.95 18.59
N LEU A 150 12.38 9.43 17.40
CA LEU A 150 12.46 8.00 17.12
C LEU A 150 13.89 7.42 17.15
N GLY A 151 14.88 8.29 16.97
CA GLY A 151 16.30 7.90 16.86
C GLY A 151 16.72 7.71 15.41
N ASP A 152 18.02 7.52 15.22
CA ASP A 152 18.61 7.38 13.89
C ASP A 152 18.08 6.15 13.15
N VAL A 153 17.95 6.27 11.83
CA VAL A 153 17.50 5.17 10.94
C VAL A 153 18.38 3.93 11.07
N TYR A 154 19.69 4.09 11.30
CA TYR A 154 20.63 3.00 11.47
C TYR A 154 20.28 2.09 12.65
N ALA A 155 19.71 2.65 13.72
CA ALA A 155 19.27 1.85 14.87
C ALA A 155 18.12 0.89 14.53
N TYR A 156 17.36 1.16 13.48
CA TYR A 156 16.32 0.28 12.93
C TYR A 156 16.95 -0.76 11.99
N PHE A 157 17.84 -0.34 11.11
CA PHE A 157 18.55 -1.22 10.17
C PHE A 157 19.29 -2.34 10.89
N ASP A 158 20.00 -2.02 12.00
CA ASP A 158 20.69 -2.98 12.85
C ASP A 158 19.75 -4.05 13.45
N ARG A 159 18.45 -3.80 13.45
CA ARG A 159 17.42 -4.72 13.96
C ARG A 159 16.63 -5.41 12.83
N GLY A 160 17.02 -5.19 11.58
CA GLY A 160 16.32 -5.72 10.42
C GLY A 160 14.99 -5.01 10.12
N VAL A 161 14.78 -3.79 10.65
CA VAL A 161 13.62 -2.95 10.39
C VAL A 161 14.00 -1.89 9.37
N GLY A 162 13.25 -1.78 8.28
CA GLY A 162 13.41 -0.67 7.33
C GLY A 162 12.94 0.65 7.94
N ALA A 163 13.64 1.74 7.61
CA ALA A 163 13.20 3.09 7.95
C ALA A 163 13.33 3.96 6.69
N TYR A 164 12.22 4.23 6.05
CA TYR A 164 12.17 4.99 4.80
C TYR A 164 11.77 6.44 5.07
N ILE A 165 12.67 7.37 4.76
CA ILE A 165 12.40 8.80 4.84
C ILE A 165 11.91 9.30 3.48
N VAL A 166 10.70 9.86 3.46
CA VAL A 166 10.08 10.37 2.23
C VAL A 166 10.93 11.47 1.60
N PRO A 167 11.34 11.35 0.32
CA PRO A 167 12.33 12.23 -0.31
C PRO A 167 11.97 13.72 -0.28
N ALA A 168 10.68 14.06 -0.38
CA ALA A 168 10.21 15.45 -0.34
C ALA A 168 10.55 16.19 0.96
N THR A 169 10.90 15.45 2.02
CA THR A 169 11.16 16.03 3.35
C THR A 169 12.64 16.32 3.63
N VAL A 170 13.53 15.80 2.81
CA VAL A 170 14.98 15.97 2.94
C VAL A 170 15.62 16.81 1.84
N ARG A 171 14.94 16.97 0.71
CA ARG A 171 15.42 17.79 -0.39
C ARG A 171 15.43 19.27 -0.04
N LYS A 172 16.54 19.93 -0.32
CA LYS A 172 16.69 21.38 -0.17
C LYS A 172 16.43 22.06 -1.52
N GLY A 173 15.89 23.28 -1.48
CA GLY A 173 15.61 24.06 -2.70
C GLY A 173 14.16 23.96 -3.16
N HIS A 174 13.96 23.75 -4.44
CA HIS A 174 12.63 23.66 -5.07
C HIS A 174 12.41 22.23 -5.58
N PRO A 175 11.99 21.28 -4.71
CA PRO A 175 11.78 19.90 -5.12
C PRO A 175 10.67 19.81 -6.17
N THR A 176 10.90 19.00 -7.21
CA THR A 176 9.91 18.69 -8.25
C THR A 176 9.22 17.35 -7.97
N LEU A 177 8.17 17.05 -8.70
CA LEU A 177 7.50 15.75 -8.63
C LEU A 177 8.44 14.63 -9.10
N GLU A 178 9.23 14.88 -10.15
CA GLU A 178 10.20 13.97 -10.73
C GLU A 178 11.34 13.63 -9.76
N GLU A 179 11.68 14.57 -8.89
CA GLU A 179 12.77 14.39 -7.94
C GLU A 179 12.34 13.77 -6.61
N THR A 180 11.04 13.81 -6.28
CA THR A 180 10.58 13.46 -4.94
C THR A 180 9.37 12.53 -4.91
N VAL A 181 8.33 12.82 -5.69
CA VAL A 181 7.07 12.08 -5.62
C VAL A 181 7.14 10.80 -6.45
N TYR A 182 7.59 10.89 -7.70
CA TYR A 182 7.67 9.72 -8.57
C TYR A 182 8.70 8.68 -8.08
N PRO A 183 9.90 9.06 -7.61
CA PRO A 183 10.80 8.12 -6.96
C PRO A 183 10.19 7.47 -5.72
N PHE A 184 9.48 8.22 -4.88
CA PHE A 184 8.80 7.66 -3.71
C PHE A 184 7.78 6.59 -4.11
N ILE A 185 6.95 6.85 -5.13
CA ILE A 185 5.97 5.87 -5.63
C ILE A 185 6.69 4.62 -6.17
N ALA A 186 7.77 4.81 -6.94
CA ALA A 186 8.55 3.72 -7.50
C ALA A 186 9.21 2.86 -6.40
N ASP A 187 9.77 3.48 -5.36
CA ASP A 187 10.36 2.80 -4.22
C ASP A 187 9.32 1.98 -3.45
N MET A 188 8.10 2.53 -3.25
CA MET A 188 7.00 1.75 -2.65
C MET A 188 6.61 0.58 -3.56
N GLY A 189 6.57 0.78 -4.88
CA GLY A 189 6.38 -0.30 -5.84
C GLY A 189 7.40 -1.43 -5.66
N HIS A 190 8.67 -1.09 -5.58
CA HIS A 190 9.78 -2.02 -5.40
C HIS A 190 9.75 -2.74 -4.03
N ILE A 191 9.58 -1.99 -2.95
CA ILE A 191 9.58 -2.53 -1.58
C ILE A 191 8.44 -3.55 -1.39
N PHE A 192 7.28 -3.29 -1.98
CA PHE A 192 6.10 -4.13 -1.81
C PHE A 192 5.86 -5.13 -2.96
N GLY A 193 6.71 -5.13 -4.01
CA GLY A 193 6.54 -6.00 -5.18
C GLY A 193 5.28 -5.68 -5.99
N VAL A 194 4.94 -4.40 -6.10
CA VAL A 194 3.76 -3.90 -6.81
C VAL A 194 4.14 -2.84 -7.87
N GLU A 195 5.27 -3.06 -8.54
CA GLU A 195 5.88 -2.10 -9.48
C GLU A 195 4.94 -1.68 -10.60
N GLU A 196 4.16 -2.60 -11.16
CA GLU A 196 3.22 -2.28 -12.24
C GLU A 196 2.10 -1.35 -11.73
N ARG A 197 1.60 -1.57 -10.52
CA ARG A 197 0.59 -0.70 -9.90
C ARG A 197 1.16 0.68 -9.61
N ALA A 198 2.39 0.75 -9.14
CA ALA A 198 3.10 2.01 -8.91
C ALA A 198 3.34 2.79 -10.22
N LYS A 199 3.67 2.11 -11.32
CA LYS A 199 3.80 2.72 -12.66
C LYS A 199 2.46 3.27 -13.16
N ASP A 200 1.39 2.49 -13.05
CA ASP A 200 0.05 2.92 -13.48
C ASP A 200 -0.41 4.14 -12.68
N TYR A 201 -0.14 4.15 -11.37
CA TYR A 201 -0.44 5.29 -10.51
C TYR A 201 0.34 6.53 -10.92
N THR A 202 1.65 6.40 -11.15
CA THR A 202 2.51 7.50 -11.62
C THR A 202 2.03 8.05 -12.97
N ALA A 203 1.74 7.18 -13.93
CA ALA A 203 1.21 7.59 -15.25
C ALA A 203 -0.12 8.37 -15.12
N GLY A 204 -0.97 7.96 -14.18
CA GLY A 204 -2.21 8.70 -13.87
C GLY A 204 -1.95 10.10 -13.31
N LEU A 205 -0.94 10.26 -12.45
CA LEU A 205 -0.53 11.57 -11.93
C LEU A 205 0.05 12.45 -13.04
N GLU A 206 0.96 11.92 -13.85
CA GLU A 206 1.57 12.63 -14.98
C GLU A 206 0.51 13.14 -15.97
N ALA A 207 -0.47 12.31 -16.32
CA ALA A 207 -1.57 12.70 -17.18
C ALA A 207 -2.40 13.84 -16.58
N ARG A 208 -2.62 13.84 -15.26
CA ARG A 208 -3.33 14.92 -14.55
C ARG A 208 -2.53 16.22 -14.56
N VAL A 209 -1.23 16.16 -14.33
CA VAL A 209 -0.32 17.32 -14.37
C VAL A 209 -0.33 17.92 -15.77
N ALA A 210 -0.08 17.11 -16.82
CA ALA A 210 -0.10 17.55 -18.20
C ALA A 210 -1.44 18.20 -18.61
N ALA A 211 -2.57 17.64 -18.14
CA ALA A 211 -3.89 18.22 -18.40
C ALA A 211 -4.09 19.59 -17.71
N VAL A 212 -3.47 19.82 -16.55
CA VAL A 212 -3.49 21.14 -15.87
C VAL A 212 -2.61 22.13 -16.62
N GLU A 213 -1.39 21.73 -16.99
CA GLU A 213 -0.45 22.55 -17.75
C GLU A 213 -1.06 23.04 -19.06
N HIS A 214 -1.60 22.13 -19.88
CA HIS A 214 -2.27 22.46 -21.11
C HIS A 214 -3.43 23.45 -20.94
N ARG A 215 -4.24 23.27 -19.88
CA ARG A 215 -5.36 24.22 -19.59
C ARG A 215 -4.84 25.59 -19.17
N THR A 216 -3.72 25.64 -18.44
CA THR A 216 -3.13 26.87 -17.97
C THR A 216 -2.48 27.65 -19.11
N GLU A 217 -1.78 26.98 -20.01
CA GLU A 217 -1.22 27.56 -21.23
C GLU A 217 -2.30 28.10 -22.14
N ALA A 218 -3.36 27.34 -22.37
CA ALA A 218 -4.49 27.76 -23.22
C ALA A 218 -5.20 29.02 -22.70
N ARG A 219 -5.17 29.27 -21.37
CA ARG A 219 -5.75 30.50 -20.79
C ARG A 219 -4.89 31.74 -21.02
N GLY A 220 -3.60 31.60 -21.27
CA GLY A 220 -2.67 32.71 -21.49
C GLY A 220 -2.52 33.68 -20.33
N GLN A 221 -3.13 33.38 -19.18
CA GLN A 221 -3.08 34.19 -17.95
C GLN A 221 -1.99 33.69 -17.02
N ARG A 222 -1.15 34.60 -16.55
CA ARG A 222 -0.19 34.31 -15.45
C ARG A 222 -0.77 34.83 -14.14
N TYR A 223 -0.75 33.96 -13.14
CA TYR A 223 -1.14 34.30 -11.77
C TYR A 223 0.08 34.42 -10.88
N THR A 224 0.07 35.40 -9.98
CA THR A 224 1.03 35.44 -8.88
C THR A 224 0.36 34.84 -7.65
N ALA A 225 1.01 33.89 -7.00
CA ALA A 225 0.52 33.27 -5.77
C ALA A 225 1.55 33.53 -4.65
N MET A 226 1.02 33.72 -3.44
CA MET A 226 1.84 33.77 -2.21
C MET A 226 1.38 32.64 -1.31
N ILE A 227 2.33 31.81 -0.88
CA ILE A 227 2.08 30.77 0.11
C ILE A 227 2.60 31.25 1.44
N LEU A 228 1.72 31.35 2.44
CA LEU A 228 2.04 31.73 3.81
C LEU A 228 1.98 30.51 4.71
N GLN A 229 3.04 30.30 5.48
CA GLN A 229 3.08 29.29 6.52
C GLN A 229 3.28 29.99 7.87
N ALA A 230 2.31 29.83 8.78
CA ALA A 230 2.42 30.35 10.12
C ALA A 230 3.25 29.39 11.00
N HIS A 231 4.20 29.94 11.75
CA HIS A 231 4.94 29.24 12.78
C HIS A 231 4.56 29.82 14.14
N GLY A 232 3.85 29.04 14.96
CA GLY A 232 3.38 29.49 16.27
C GLY A 232 2.24 30.51 16.18
N ASN A 233 2.17 31.44 17.16
CA ASN A 233 1.13 32.46 17.25
C ASN A 233 1.45 33.77 16.53
N SER A 234 2.48 33.82 15.72
CA SER A 234 2.87 35.01 14.95
C SER A 234 2.78 34.73 13.44
N LEU A 235 1.99 35.58 12.78
CA LEU A 235 2.09 35.77 11.34
C LEU A 235 3.31 36.65 11.07
#